data_66241440497bf4bf10b2f830297bc856
#
_entry.id   66241440497bf4bf10b2f830297bc856
#
_cell.length_a   1.000
_cell.length_b   1.000
_cell.length_c   1.000
_cell.angle_alpha   90.00
_cell.angle_beta   90.00
_cell.angle_gamma   90.00
#
_symmetry.space_group_name_H-M   'P 1'
#
loop_
_entity.id
_entity.type
_entity.pdbx_description
1 polymer ?
#
loop_
_entity_poly.entity_id
_entity_poly.type
_entity_poly.pdbx_seq_one_letter_code
_entity_poly.pdbx_strand_id
1 'polypeptide(L)'
;MTSARTARISGDSAGFTVIETVFALSILMVVMLGLMPLGTVATTTTENQGHLMARATEYAQDKMEQLLALAFNDVTSDTRLFPATDTGGTGLAIGGSAVAASPVAKYVDYLDVNGSLLTASGTTAPANWYYKRVWKVELMSGSTTLKRITVTAKVKSAVGSSGRIPEATVTSLKTYPF
;
A
#
# COMPACT_ATOMS: atom_id res chain seq x y z
N MET A 1 50.05 -41.59 -53.91
CA MET A 1 48.60 -41.77 -53.80
C MET A 1 48.28 -42.06 -52.35
N THR A 2 47.90 -41.04 -51.59
CA THR A 2 47.67 -41.13 -50.15
C THR A 2 46.13 -41.17 -49.91
N SER A 3 45.60 -42.32 -49.51
CA SER A 3 44.17 -42.51 -49.23
C SER A 3 43.82 -41.91 -47.87
N ALA A 4 43.00 -40.87 -47.85
CA ALA A 4 42.45 -40.29 -46.64
C ALA A 4 41.32 -41.18 -46.11
N ARG A 5 41.50 -41.76 -44.92
CA ARG A 5 40.53 -42.55 -44.19
C ARG A 5 39.59 -41.59 -43.43
N THR A 6 38.37 -41.44 -43.93
CA THR A 6 37.30 -40.68 -43.25
C THR A 6 36.84 -41.51 -42.01
N ALA A 7 37.12 -41.01 -40.83
CA ALA A 7 36.59 -41.60 -39.58
C ALA A 7 35.10 -41.22 -39.48
N ARG A 8 34.22 -42.22 -39.61
CA ARG A 8 32.81 -42.12 -39.25
C ARG A 8 32.71 -42.05 -37.74
N ILE A 9 32.30 -40.91 -37.23
CA ILE A 9 31.87 -40.77 -35.85
C ILE A 9 30.46 -41.38 -35.80
N SER A 10 30.37 -42.64 -35.34
CA SER A 10 29.10 -43.25 -34.95
C SER A 10 28.62 -42.54 -33.70
N GLY A 11 27.66 -41.62 -33.86
CA GLY A 11 26.91 -41.10 -32.74
C GLY A 11 26.09 -42.26 -32.15
N ASP A 12 26.50 -42.76 -30.98
CA ASP A 12 25.68 -43.66 -30.16
C ASP A 12 24.41 -42.91 -29.75
N SER A 13 23.33 -43.20 -30.47
CA SER A 13 21.98 -42.79 -30.06
C SER A 13 21.55 -43.72 -28.94
N ALA A 14 22.05 -43.50 -27.71
CA ALA A 14 21.53 -44.16 -26.53
C ALA A 14 20.08 -43.74 -26.33
N GLY A 15 19.13 -44.59 -26.69
CA GLY A 15 17.70 -44.38 -26.42
C GLY A 15 17.45 -44.37 -24.91
N PHE A 16 16.58 -43.51 -24.45
CA PHE A 16 16.16 -43.46 -23.05
C PHE A 16 15.56 -44.79 -22.64
N THR A 17 16.00 -45.31 -21.51
CA THR A 17 15.44 -46.57 -20.96
C THR A 17 14.10 -46.25 -20.28
N VAL A 18 13.18 -47.24 -20.28
CA VAL A 18 11.86 -47.07 -19.62
C VAL A 18 12.02 -46.72 -18.14
N ILE A 19 13.06 -47.23 -17.47
CA ILE A 19 13.32 -46.93 -16.08
C ILE A 19 13.72 -45.43 -15.87
N GLU A 20 14.50 -44.87 -16.77
CA GLU A 20 14.93 -43.48 -16.74
C GLU A 20 13.76 -42.52 -16.94
N THR A 21 12.83 -42.86 -17.84
CA THR A 21 11.59 -42.08 -18.01
C THR A 21 10.70 -42.14 -16.78
N VAL A 22 10.59 -43.29 -16.11
CA VAL A 22 9.82 -43.43 -14.87
C VAL A 22 10.45 -42.62 -13.73
N PHE A 23 11.77 -42.63 -13.58
CA PHE A 23 12.47 -41.80 -12.60
C PHE A 23 12.30 -40.30 -12.91
N ALA A 24 12.45 -39.88 -14.15
CA ALA A 24 12.27 -38.49 -14.55
C ALA A 24 10.84 -37.99 -14.27
N LEU A 25 9.82 -38.82 -14.60
CA LEU A 25 8.41 -38.49 -14.30
C LEU A 25 8.14 -38.42 -12.79
N SER A 26 8.74 -39.33 -12.01
CA SER A 26 8.60 -39.32 -10.55
C SER A 26 9.18 -38.06 -9.93
N ILE A 27 10.36 -37.63 -10.35
CA ILE A 27 10.99 -36.39 -9.92
C ILE A 27 10.15 -35.17 -10.35
N LEU A 28 9.68 -35.16 -11.61
CA LEU A 28 8.82 -34.10 -12.12
C LEU A 28 7.53 -33.95 -11.31
N MET A 29 6.91 -35.10 -10.96
CA MET A 29 5.69 -35.10 -10.14
C MET A 29 5.92 -34.54 -8.74
N VAL A 30 7.02 -34.86 -8.07
CA VAL A 30 7.39 -34.32 -6.76
C VAL A 30 7.63 -32.83 -6.84
N VAL A 31 8.33 -32.35 -7.87
CA VAL A 31 8.59 -30.92 -8.09
C VAL A 31 7.28 -30.17 -8.35
N MET A 32 6.38 -30.71 -9.18
CA MET A 32 5.08 -30.07 -9.45
C MET A 32 4.20 -30.01 -8.20
N LEU A 33 4.14 -31.04 -7.39
CA LEU A 33 3.40 -31.04 -6.12
C LEU A 33 3.94 -30.02 -5.12
N GLY A 34 5.24 -29.74 -5.16
CA GLY A 34 5.86 -28.70 -4.33
C GLY A 34 5.62 -27.26 -4.83
N LEU A 35 5.54 -27.06 -6.16
CA LEU A 35 5.38 -25.71 -6.75
C LEU A 35 3.93 -25.21 -6.77
N MET A 36 2.93 -26.11 -6.89
CA MET A 36 1.51 -25.71 -6.91
C MET A 36 1.06 -24.87 -5.69
N PRO A 37 1.33 -25.29 -4.44
CA PRO A 37 0.92 -24.50 -3.29
C PRO A 37 1.64 -23.15 -3.19
N LEU A 38 2.88 -23.04 -3.67
CA LEU A 38 3.59 -21.76 -3.71
C LEU A 38 2.93 -20.75 -4.66
N GLY A 39 2.43 -21.22 -5.81
CA GLY A 39 1.70 -20.37 -6.77
C GLY A 39 0.40 -19.82 -6.17
N THR A 40 -0.38 -20.65 -5.49
CA THR A 40 -1.64 -20.22 -4.86
C THR A 40 -1.40 -19.24 -3.71
N VAL A 41 -0.42 -19.47 -2.85
CA VAL A 41 -0.05 -18.54 -1.77
C VAL A 41 0.43 -17.20 -2.34
N ALA A 42 1.23 -17.22 -3.40
CA ALA A 42 1.73 -15.98 -4.02
C ALA A 42 0.60 -15.15 -4.62
N THR A 43 -0.35 -15.77 -5.33
CA THR A 43 -1.50 -15.05 -5.93
C THR A 43 -2.42 -14.47 -4.87
N THR A 44 -2.84 -15.25 -3.88
CA THR A 44 -3.75 -14.75 -2.82
C THR A 44 -3.12 -13.65 -1.98
N THR A 45 -1.81 -13.72 -1.70
CA THR A 45 -1.11 -12.66 -0.98
C THR A 45 -1.05 -11.38 -1.80
N THR A 46 -0.76 -11.47 -3.10
CA THR A 46 -0.69 -10.33 -4.00
C THR A 46 -2.06 -9.65 -4.17
N GLU A 47 -3.12 -10.43 -4.35
CA GLU A 47 -4.50 -9.92 -4.45
C GLU A 47 -4.92 -9.18 -3.18
N ASN A 48 -4.71 -9.77 -2.01
CA ASN A 48 -5.05 -9.14 -0.74
C ASN A 48 -4.27 -7.85 -0.50
N GLN A 49 -2.98 -7.81 -0.84
CA GLN A 49 -2.18 -6.59 -0.76
C GLN A 49 -2.68 -5.52 -1.75
N GLY A 50 -3.04 -5.92 -2.97
CA GLY A 50 -3.61 -5.03 -3.97
C GLY A 50 -4.92 -4.38 -3.50
N HIS A 51 -5.83 -5.17 -2.95
CA HIS A 51 -7.08 -4.67 -2.38
C HIS A 51 -6.85 -3.68 -1.23
N LEU A 52 -5.96 -3.98 -0.30
CA LEU A 52 -5.67 -3.09 0.82
C LEU A 52 -4.98 -1.80 0.37
N MET A 53 -4.10 -1.88 -0.63
CA MET A 53 -3.46 -0.70 -1.21
C MET A 53 -4.47 0.20 -1.92
N ALA A 54 -5.41 -0.38 -2.70
CA ALA A 54 -6.49 0.35 -3.34
C ALA A 54 -7.37 1.06 -2.31
N ARG A 55 -7.77 0.38 -1.23
CA ARG A 55 -8.54 0.97 -0.12
C ARG A 55 -7.77 2.06 0.60
N ALA A 56 -6.48 1.87 0.88
CA ALA A 56 -5.65 2.91 1.49
C ALA A 56 -5.58 4.16 0.59
N THR A 57 -5.48 3.98 -0.73
CA THR A 57 -5.48 5.09 -1.68
C THR A 57 -6.83 5.82 -1.69
N GLU A 58 -7.94 5.08 -1.74
CA GLU A 58 -9.30 5.63 -1.66
C GLU A 58 -9.48 6.48 -0.40
N TYR A 59 -9.11 5.98 0.77
CA TYR A 59 -9.24 6.70 2.04
C TYR A 59 -8.30 7.91 2.16
N ALA A 60 -7.12 7.86 1.53
CA ALA A 60 -6.24 9.01 1.46
C ALA A 60 -6.83 10.11 0.56
N GLN A 61 -7.44 9.73 -0.58
CA GLN A 61 -8.12 10.65 -1.49
C GLN A 61 -9.36 11.27 -0.85
N ASP A 62 -10.22 10.45 -0.22
CA ASP A 62 -11.40 10.93 0.50
C ASP A 62 -11.01 12.01 1.55
N LYS A 63 -9.97 11.74 2.34
CA LYS A 63 -9.47 12.71 3.29
C LYS A 63 -8.92 13.97 2.63
N MET A 64 -8.23 13.82 1.52
CA MET A 64 -7.70 14.95 0.74
C MET A 64 -8.83 15.84 0.24
N GLU A 65 -9.92 15.27 -0.27
CA GLU A 65 -11.09 16.02 -0.74
C GLU A 65 -11.77 16.77 0.40
N GLN A 66 -11.93 16.15 1.57
CA GLN A 66 -12.44 16.83 2.77
C GLN A 66 -11.60 18.04 3.16
N LEU A 67 -10.27 17.92 3.11
CA LEU A 67 -9.36 19.04 3.42
C LEU A 67 -9.37 20.12 2.33
N LEU A 68 -9.50 19.73 1.07
CA LEU A 68 -9.59 20.69 -0.04
C LEU A 68 -10.92 21.45 -0.05
N ALA A 69 -12.00 20.90 0.51
CA ALA A 69 -13.29 21.56 0.64
C ALA A 69 -13.27 22.72 1.65
N LEU A 70 -12.34 22.72 2.64
CA LEU A 70 -12.24 23.79 3.65
C LEU A 70 -11.74 25.10 3.03
N ALA A 71 -12.09 26.23 3.65
CA ALA A 71 -11.51 27.51 3.27
C ALA A 71 -9.99 27.55 3.54
N PHE A 72 -9.23 28.29 2.74
CA PHE A 72 -7.77 28.39 2.89
C PHE A 72 -7.31 28.83 4.29
N ASN A 73 -8.05 29.77 4.90
CA ASN A 73 -7.77 30.32 6.23
C ASN A 73 -8.51 29.60 7.36
N ASP A 74 -9.18 28.49 7.06
CA ASP A 74 -9.87 27.73 8.10
C ASP A 74 -8.85 27.11 9.06
N VAL A 75 -9.00 27.45 10.33
CA VAL A 75 -8.15 26.94 11.43
C VAL A 75 -8.97 26.32 12.57
N THR A 76 -10.28 26.14 12.34
CA THR A 76 -11.23 25.74 13.40
C THR A 76 -12.03 24.49 13.07
N SER A 77 -12.25 24.17 11.79
CA SER A 77 -13.02 22.99 11.40
C SER A 77 -12.38 21.70 11.88
N ASP A 78 -13.20 20.81 12.41
CA ASP A 78 -12.78 19.47 12.81
C ASP A 78 -13.10 18.45 11.70
N THR A 79 -12.09 18.09 10.94
CA THR A 79 -12.21 17.10 9.85
C THR A 79 -12.06 15.65 10.33
N ARG A 80 -11.78 15.43 11.63
CA ARG A 80 -11.76 14.08 12.23
C ARG A 80 -13.15 13.49 12.42
N LEU A 81 -14.18 14.34 12.28
CA LEU A 81 -15.58 13.94 12.29
C LEU A 81 -16.18 14.12 10.89
N PHE A 82 -17.19 13.34 10.57
CA PHE A 82 -17.94 13.51 9.32
C PHE A 82 -19.45 13.54 9.62
N PRO A 83 -20.16 14.55 9.14
CA PRO A 83 -19.66 15.75 8.45
C PRO A 83 -18.76 16.60 9.34
N ALA A 84 -17.84 17.37 8.73
CA ALA A 84 -16.92 18.25 9.45
C ALA A 84 -17.71 19.27 10.30
N THR A 85 -17.23 19.53 11.51
CA THR A 85 -17.81 20.50 12.43
C THR A 85 -16.92 21.74 12.53
N ASP A 86 -17.52 22.90 12.82
CA ASP A 86 -16.81 24.19 12.85
C ASP A 86 -15.96 24.41 14.12
N THR A 87 -15.99 23.46 15.06
CA THR A 87 -15.31 23.62 16.34
C THR A 87 -14.47 22.39 16.72
N GLY A 88 -13.34 22.64 17.34
CA GLY A 88 -12.52 21.61 17.96
C GLY A 88 -11.40 21.03 17.11
N GLY A 89 -11.34 21.37 15.82
CA GLY A 89 -10.28 20.92 14.91
C GLY A 89 -9.16 21.95 14.70
N THR A 90 -8.41 21.73 13.65
CA THR A 90 -7.35 22.60 13.18
C THR A 90 -7.60 23.10 11.75
N GLY A 91 -8.67 22.64 11.11
CA GLY A 91 -8.98 22.95 9.72
C GLY A 91 -7.76 22.73 8.81
N LEU A 92 -7.33 23.79 8.13
CA LEU A 92 -6.10 23.86 7.34
C LEU A 92 -4.97 24.64 8.05
N ALA A 93 -4.95 24.67 9.40
CA ALA A 93 -3.82 25.22 10.13
C ALA A 93 -2.53 24.47 9.76
N ILE A 94 -1.41 25.20 9.71
CA ILE A 94 -0.11 24.62 9.40
C ILE A 94 0.30 23.69 10.55
N GLY A 95 0.69 22.45 10.21
CA GLY A 95 1.09 21.47 11.19
C GLY A 95 0.85 20.05 10.71
N GLY A 96 0.84 19.11 11.67
CA GLY A 96 0.64 17.70 11.40
C GLY A 96 1.90 16.97 10.93
N SER A 97 1.72 15.71 10.59
CA SER A 97 2.76 14.82 10.10
C SER A 97 2.20 13.91 9.02
N ALA A 98 2.90 13.75 7.91
CA ALA A 98 2.57 12.77 6.88
C ALA A 98 3.13 11.36 7.22
N VAL A 99 3.87 11.21 8.33
CA VAL A 99 4.45 9.94 8.76
C VAL A 99 3.46 9.22 9.68
N ALA A 100 2.88 8.11 9.21
CA ALA A 100 1.88 7.36 9.96
C ALA A 100 2.40 6.76 11.28
N ALA A 101 3.73 6.58 11.43
CA ALA A 101 4.36 6.12 12.66
C ALA A 101 4.43 7.21 13.75
N SER A 102 4.37 8.48 13.36
CA SER A 102 4.48 9.65 14.26
C SER A 102 3.29 10.58 14.07
N PRO A 103 2.08 10.16 14.45
CA PRO A 103 0.87 10.97 14.30
C PRO A 103 0.91 12.19 15.22
N VAL A 104 0.33 13.29 14.76
CA VAL A 104 0.16 14.52 15.55
C VAL A 104 -1.32 14.65 15.93
N ALA A 105 -1.59 15.01 17.18
CA ALA A 105 -2.95 15.23 17.65
C ALA A 105 -3.69 16.25 16.78
N LYS A 106 -4.97 15.98 16.48
CA LYS A 106 -5.83 16.74 15.57
C LYS A 106 -5.47 16.64 14.07
N TYR A 107 -4.38 15.96 13.71
CA TYR A 107 -3.97 15.67 12.33
C TYR A 107 -3.93 14.16 12.06
N VAL A 108 -4.74 13.41 12.77
CA VAL A 108 -4.88 11.96 12.65
C VAL A 108 -6.34 11.55 12.88
N ASP A 109 -6.83 10.63 12.10
CA ASP A 109 -8.07 9.91 12.33
C ASP A 109 -7.92 8.42 12.06
N TYR A 110 -8.93 7.66 12.45
CA TYR A 110 -8.93 6.20 12.38
C TYR A 110 -10.24 5.70 11.78
N LEU A 111 -10.14 4.70 10.91
CA LEU A 111 -11.29 4.04 10.33
C LEU A 111 -11.31 2.57 10.77
N ASP A 112 -12.49 2.00 10.82
CA ASP A 112 -12.68 0.56 11.01
C ASP A 112 -12.40 -0.23 9.72
N VAL A 113 -12.62 -1.54 9.74
CA VAL A 113 -12.45 -2.42 8.58
C VAL A 113 -13.37 -2.07 7.40
N ASN A 114 -14.51 -1.44 7.67
CA ASN A 114 -15.51 -1.04 6.67
C ASN A 114 -15.27 0.40 6.16
N GLY A 115 -14.29 1.11 6.70
CA GLY A 115 -14.02 2.51 6.38
C GLY A 115 -14.85 3.52 7.19
N SER A 116 -15.58 3.07 8.21
CA SER A 116 -16.34 3.96 9.08
C SER A 116 -15.41 4.70 10.03
N LEU A 117 -15.65 6.00 10.18
CA LEU A 117 -14.84 6.86 11.04
C LEU A 117 -15.03 6.50 12.52
N LEU A 118 -13.94 6.34 13.22
CA LEU A 118 -13.92 6.04 14.66
C LEU A 118 -13.58 7.29 15.45
N THR A 119 -14.34 7.51 16.52
CA THR A 119 -14.01 8.58 17.47
C THR A 119 -12.73 8.24 18.21
N ALA A 120 -11.73 9.11 18.11
CA ALA A 120 -10.44 8.95 18.77
C ALA A 120 -10.08 10.18 19.60
N SER A 121 -9.42 9.97 20.73
CA SER A 121 -8.88 11.03 21.57
C SER A 121 -7.38 11.16 21.32
N GLY A 122 -6.98 12.30 20.78
CA GLY A 122 -5.58 12.61 20.51
C GLY A 122 -4.95 11.67 19.45
N THR A 123 -3.79 11.12 19.77
CA THR A 123 -3.03 10.20 18.89
C THR A 123 -3.25 8.73 19.23
N THR A 124 -4.05 8.44 20.25
CA THR A 124 -4.32 7.05 20.68
C THR A 124 -5.31 6.40 19.74
N ALA A 125 -4.90 5.27 19.18
CA ALA A 125 -5.74 4.51 18.26
C ALA A 125 -6.84 3.76 19.03
N PRO A 126 -8.11 3.81 18.58
CA PRO A 126 -9.19 2.98 19.14
C PRO A 126 -8.92 1.49 18.97
N ALA A 127 -9.51 0.64 19.81
CA ALA A 127 -9.22 -0.81 19.80
C ALA A 127 -9.53 -1.49 18.45
N ASN A 128 -10.59 -1.09 17.80
CA ASN A 128 -11.11 -1.66 16.54
C ASN A 128 -10.68 -0.93 15.27
N TRP A 129 -9.64 -0.08 15.35
CA TRP A 129 -9.13 0.59 14.15
C TRP A 129 -8.48 -0.41 13.18
N TYR A 130 -8.65 -0.13 11.89
CA TYR A 130 -8.03 -0.91 10.83
C TYR A 130 -7.20 -0.06 9.87
N TYR A 131 -7.65 1.17 9.59
CA TYR A 131 -6.91 2.16 8.82
C TYR A 131 -6.62 3.38 9.68
N LYS A 132 -5.43 3.95 9.51
CA LYS A 132 -5.01 5.21 10.12
C LYS A 132 -4.74 6.18 9.00
N ARG A 133 -5.35 7.39 9.07
CA ARG A 133 -5.03 8.49 8.18
C ARG A 133 -4.32 9.57 8.97
N VAL A 134 -3.21 10.07 8.44
CA VAL A 134 -2.47 11.21 8.99
C VAL A 134 -2.30 12.25 7.91
N TRP A 135 -2.25 13.52 8.28
CA TRP A 135 -2.03 14.56 7.30
C TRP A 135 -1.12 15.67 7.82
N LYS A 136 -0.48 16.33 6.87
CA LYS A 136 0.39 17.47 7.07
C LYS A 136 -0.08 18.61 6.20
N VAL A 137 -0.18 19.81 6.79
CA VAL A 137 -0.45 21.07 6.09
C VAL A 137 0.77 21.96 6.26
N GLU A 138 1.34 22.45 5.18
CA GLU A 138 2.51 23.34 5.23
C GLU A 138 2.40 24.43 4.15
N LEU A 139 2.94 25.61 4.43
CA LEU A 139 3.15 26.63 3.41
C LEU A 139 4.30 26.23 2.50
N MET A 140 4.13 26.47 1.20
CA MET A 140 5.24 26.31 0.26
C MET A 140 6.30 27.38 0.54
N SER A 141 7.56 26.99 0.46
CA SER A 141 8.69 27.91 0.67
C SER A 141 8.58 29.13 -0.25
N GLY A 142 8.67 30.33 0.34
CA GLY A 142 8.56 31.59 -0.39
C GLY A 142 7.13 32.02 -0.74
N SER A 143 6.08 31.33 -0.28
CA SER A 143 4.69 31.70 -0.55
C SER A 143 3.86 31.74 0.73
N THR A 144 3.02 32.77 0.86
CA THR A 144 2.00 32.87 1.90
C THR A 144 0.60 32.48 1.41
N THR A 145 0.45 32.28 0.11
CA THR A 145 -0.82 32.01 -0.58
C THR A 145 -0.95 30.59 -1.12
N LEU A 146 0.05 29.74 -0.88
CA LEU A 146 0.07 28.35 -1.39
C LEU A 146 0.37 27.38 -0.25
N LYS A 147 -0.59 26.53 0.07
CA LYS A 147 -0.44 25.42 1.02
C LYS A 147 -0.25 24.10 0.27
N ARG A 148 0.67 23.28 0.76
CA ARG A 148 0.77 21.88 0.39
C ARG A 148 0.09 21.03 1.46
N ILE A 149 -0.78 20.14 1.02
CA ILE A 149 -1.49 19.19 1.88
C ILE A 149 -1.00 17.80 1.48
N THR A 150 -0.52 17.04 2.43
CA THR A 150 -0.09 15.65 2.22
C THR A 150 -0.89 14.77 3.16
N VAL A 151 -1.56 13.77 2.63
CA VAL A 151 -2.35 12.78 3.38
C VAL A 151 -1.75 11.42 3.18
N THR A 152 -1.54 10.68 4.26
CA THR A 152 -1.09 9.29 4.23
C THR A 152 -2.11 8.41 4.92
N ALA A 153 -2.56 7.36 4.24
CA ALA A 153 -3.40 6.31 4.80
C ALA A 153 -2.63 5.01 4.91
N LYS A 154 -2.67 4.36 6.07
CA LYS A 154 -1.92 3.14 6.40
C LYS A 154 -2.82 2.11 7.02
N VAL A 155 -2.68 0.86 6.60
CA VAL A 155 -3.35 -0.30 7.17
C VAL A 155 -2.70 -0.70 8.51
N LYS A 156 -3.46 -1.29 9.43
CA LYS A 156 -3.00 -1.69 10.76
C LYS A 156 -1.91 -2.75 10.73
N SER A 157 -2.04 -3.75 9.88
CA SER A 157 -1.15 -4.91 9.82
C SER A 157 -0.82 -5.31 8.40
N ALA A 158 0.33 -5.96 8.25
CA ALA A 158 0.71 -6.59 6.99
C ALA A 158 -0.21 -7.78 6.69
N VAL A 159 -0.40 -8.06 5.41
CA VAL A 159 -1.08 -9.26 4.92
C VAL A 159 -0.04 -10.24 4.38
N GLY A 160 -0.14 -11.48 4.82
CA GLY A 160 0.79 -12.54 4.42
C GLY A 160 2.18 -12.43 5.05
N SER A 161 3.09 -13.27 4.57
CA SER A 161 4.45 -13.40 5.10
C SER A 161 5.41 -12.28 4.66
N SER A 162 5.00 -11.40 3.76
CA SER A 162 5.88 -10.35 3.20
C SER A 162 6.23 -9.22 4.17
N GLY A 163 5.52 -9.12 5.29
CA GLY A 163 5.78 -8.11 6.32
C GLY A 163 5.53 -6.65 5.90
N ARG A 164 5.22 -6.38 4.63
CA ARG A 164 4.98 -5.03 4.15
C ARG A 164 3.54 -4.61 4.43
N ILE A 165 3.40 -3.52 5.18
CA ILE A 165 2.09 -2.93 5.50
C ILE A 165 1.70 -1.96 4.36
N PRO A 166 0.52 -2.13 3.73
CA PRO A 166 0.05 -1.21 2.70
C PRO A 166 -0.10 0.22 3.24
N GLU A 167 0.44 1.17 2.49
CA GLU A 167 0.42 2.59 2.83
C GLU A 167 0.36 3.41 1.53
N ALA A 168 -0.55 4.37 1.45
CA ALA A 168 -0.72 5.25 0.31
C ALA A 168 -0.60 6.71 0.75
N THR A 169 0.10 7.53 -0.04
CA THR A 169 0.27 8.96 0.22
C THR A 169 -0.19 9.76 -0.99
N VAL A 170 -1.04 10.75 -0.74
CA VAL A 170 -1.55 11.69 -1.73
C VAL A 170 -1.12 13.09 -1.34
N THR A 171 -0.69 13.90 -2.31
CA THR A 171 -0.29 15.29 -2.09
C THR A 171 -1.04 16.20 -3.06
N SER A 172 -1.53 17.34 -2.54
CA SER A 172 -2.19 18.36 -3.33
C SER A 172 -1.74 19.75 -2.90
N LEU A 173 -1.96 20.72 -3.78
CA LEU A 173 -1.70 22.12 -3.54
C LEU A 173 -3.03 22.89 -3.46
N LYS A 174 -3.14 23.79 -2.50
CA LYS A 174 -4.28 24.67 -2.32
C LYS A 174 -3.83 26.12 -2.33
N THR A 175 -4.41 26.88 -3.25
CA THR A 175 -4.15 28.33 -3.35
C THR A 175 -5.15 29.15 -2.53
N TYR A 176 -4.72 30.32 -2.10
CA TYR A 176 -5.65 31.33 -1.58
C TYR A 176 -6.54 31.80 -2.75
N PRO A 177 -7.87 31.86 -2.59
CA PRO A 177 -8.75 32.43 -3.62
C PRO A 177 -8.44 33.91 -3.81
N PHE A 178 -8.44 34.33 -5.05
CA PHE A 178 -8.25 35.72 -5.44
C PHE A 178 -9.49 36.57 -5.11
#